data_37012c3c533c94d6398af816f4cad1fc
#
_entry.id   37012c3c533c94d6398af816f4cad1fc
#
_cell.length_a   1.000
_cell.length_b   1.000
_cell.length_c   1.000
_cell.angle_alpha   90.00
_cell.angle_beta   90.00
_cell.angle_gamma   90.00
#
_symmetry.space_group_name_H-M   'P 1'
#
loop_
_entity.id
_entity.type
_entity.pdbx_description
1 polymer ?
#
loop_
_entity_poly.entity_id
_entity_poly.type
_entity_poly.pdbx_seq_one_letter_code
_entity_poly.pdbx_strand_id
1 'polypeptide(L)'
;MPADFRDVLPLSPRVFYVLLAVADGEHHGYAIAKAVETQTGGAVRLTPGTLYPIIRQMLSDGWIAEIDHDDDPRRRCYRLTPRGRRVAQAEASRLADMVRMARSCNFLPAGAI
;
A
#
# COMPACT_ATOMS: atom_id res chain seq x y z
N MET A 1 9.11 15.73 -2.68
CA MET A 1 9.19 14.27 -2.90
C MET A 1 10.64 13.84 -2.89
N PRO A 2 10.99 12.80 -2.13
CA PRO A 2 12.37 12.32 -2.12
C PRO A 2 12.82 11.83 -3.50
N ALA A 3 14.02 12.22 -3.89
CA ALA A 3 14.57 11.84 -5.20
C ALA A 3 14.72 10.32 -5.34
N ASP A 4 14.94 9.60 -4.22
CA ASP A 4 15.16 8.16 -4.18
C ASP A 4 13.96 7.35 -4.72
N PHE A 5 12.78 7.93 -4.79
CA PHE A 5 11.56 7.21 -5.16
C PHE A 5 11.01 7.60 -6.52
N ARG A 6 11.74 8.44 -7.29
CA ARG A 6 11.28 8.88 -8.61
C ARG A 6 11.03 7.73 -9.56
N ASP A 7 11.86 6.68 -9.49
CA ASP A 7 11.77 5.54 -10.40
C ASP A 7 10.63 4.59 -10.05
N VAL A 8 10.12 4.64 -8.82
CA VAL A 8 9.07 3.72 -8.37
C VAL A 8 7.68 4.36 -8.38
N LEU A 9 7.59 5.67 -8.48
CA LEU A 9 6.30 6.38 -8.50
C LEU A 9 5.86 6.65 -9.93
N PRO A 10 4.56 6.65 -10.23
CA PRO A 10 3.46 6.35 -9.31
C PRO A 10 3.39 4.86 -8.98
N LEU A 11 2.93 4.53 -7.80
CA LEU A 11 2.67 3.14 -7.44
C LEU A 11 1.37 2.67 -8.10
N SER A 12 1.27 1.37 -8.39
CA SER A 12 -0.02 0.83 -8.77
C SER A 12 -0.98 0.95 -7.57
N PRO A 13 -2.28 1.13 -7.81
CA PRO A 13 -3.23 1.20 -6.70
C PRO A 13 -3.19 -0.01 -5.78
N ARG A 14 -3.02 -1.22 -6.34
CA ARG A 14 -2.95 -2.44 -5.54
C ARG A 14 -1.76 -2.42 -4.57
N VAL A 15 -0.61 -1.98 -5.05
CA VAL A 15 0.59 -1.87 -4.20
C VAL A 15 0.36 -0.87 -3.08
N PHE A 16 -0.22 0.27 -3.40
CA PHE A 16 -0.48 1.29 -2.38
C PHE A 16 -1.49 0.82 -1.34
N TYR A 17 -2.54 0.11 -1.76
CA TYR A 17 -3.50 -0.49 -0.81
C TYR A 17 -2.81 -1.45 0.14
N VAL A 18 -1.87 -2.25 -0.34
CA VAL A 18 -1.13 -3.18 0.53
C VAL A 18 -0.27 -2.39 1.53
N LEU A 19 0.40 -1.33 1.09
CA LEU A 19 1.17 -0.46 2.01
C LEU A 19 0.26 0.14 3.08
N LEU A 20 -0.91 0.62 2.71
CA LEU A 20 -1.88 1.16 3.66
C LEU A 20 -2.33 0.11 4.68
N ALA A 21 -2.52 -1.13 4.22
CA ALA A 21 -2.97 -2.21 5.08
C ALA A 21 -1.94 -2.62 6.13
N VAL A 22 -0.64 -2.44 5.85
CA VAL A 22 0.43 -2.80 6.80
C VAL A 22 0.95 -1.60 7.59
N ALA A 23 0.33 -0.43 7.45
CA ALA A 23 0.88 0.82 7.99
C ALA A 23 0.87 0.86 9.52
N ASP A 24 -0.06 0.19 10.17
CA ASP A 24 -0.35 0.36 11.59
C ASP A 24 0.04 -0.85 12.46
N GLY A 25 0.94 -1.70 12.00
CA GLY A 25 1.39 -2.81 12.82
C GLY A 25 1.76 -4.05 12.03
N GLU A 26 1.61 -5.19 12.68
CA GLU A 26 1.99 -6.48 12.13
C GLU A 26 0.75 -7.18 11.57
N HIS A 27 0.87 -7.71 10.36
CA HIS A 27 -0.28 -8.33 9.68
C HIS A 27 0.12 -9.60 8.96
N HIS A 28 -0.71 -10.62 9.13
CA HIS A 28 -0.61 -11.83 8.30
C HIS A 28 -1.05 -11.54 6.88
N GLY A 29 -0.53 -12.31 5.92
CA GLY A 29 -0.83 -12.07 4.51
C GLY A 29 -2.32 -12.05 4.20
N TYR A 30 -3.09 -13.02 4.71
CA TYR A 30 -4.53 -13.04 4.44
C TYR A 30 -5.26 -11.85 5.07
N ALA A 31 -4.77 -11.36 6.23
CA ALA A 31 -5.38 -10.21 6.88
C ALA A 31 -5.16 -8.93 6.07
N ILE A 32 -4.04 -8.84 5.36
CA ILE A 32 -3.77 -7.72 4.45
C ILE A 32 -4.83 -7.68 3.35
N ALA A 33 -5.07 -8.82 2.68
CA ALA A 33 -6.08 -8.90 1.62
C ALA A 33 -7.46 -8.56 2.15
N LYS A 34 -7.81 -9.07 3.34
CA LYS A 34 -9.11 -8.82 3.96
C LYS A 34 -9.27 -7.34 4.32
N ALA A 35 -8.23 -6.71 4.84
CA ALA A 35 -8.26 -5.29 5.18
C ALA A 35 -8.50 -4.43 3.93
N VAL A 36 -7.82 -4.75 2.83
CA VAL A 36 -8.01 -4.02 1.57
C VAL A 36 -9.44 -4.18 1.08
N GLU A 37 -9.99 -5.39 1.09
CA GLU A 37 -11.36 -5.64 0.68
C GLU A 37 -12.36 -4.84 1.54
N THR A 38 -12.18 -4.88 2.86
CA THR A 38 -13.06 -4.18 3.79
C THR A 38 -12.98 -2.67 3.61
N GLN A 39 -11.78 -2.10 3.52
CA GLN A 39 -11.58 -0.67 3.42
C GLN A 39 -12.07 -0.10 2.09
N THR A 40 -12.09 -0.91 1.04
CA THR A 40 -12.57 -0.48 -0.28
C THR A 40 -14.04 -0.84 -0.52
N GLY A 41 -14.73 -1.36 0.50
CA GLY A 41 -16.12 -1.78 0.34
C GLY A 41 -16.31 -2.89 -0.69
N GLY A 42 -15.30 -3.74 -0.86
CA GLY A 42 -15.32 -4.84 -1.82
C GLY A 42 -14.87 -4.45 -3.23
N ALA A 43 -14.51 -3.17 -3.45
CA ALA A 43 -14.09 -2.73 -4.79
C ALA A 43 -12.76 -3.34 -5.21
N VAL A 44 -11.88 -3.61 -4.25
CA VAL A 44 -10.58 -4.23 -4.52
C VAL A 44 -10.48 -5.54 -3.76
N ARG A 45 -10.28 -6.62 -4.51
CA ARG A 45 -10.08 -7.97 -3.95
C ARG A 45 -8.74 -8.48 -4.44
N LEU A 46 -7.88 -8.85 -3.48
CA LEU A 46 -6.56 -9.38 -3.78
C LEU A 46 -6.59 -10.90 -3.56
N THR A 47 -6.59 -11.65 -4.64
CA THR A 47 -6.43 -13.10 -4.56
C THR A 47 -5.00 -13.43 -4.14
N PRO A 48 -4.75 -14.66 -3.63
CA PRO A 48 -3.37 -15.06 -3.32
C PRO A 48 -2.41 -14.91 -4.50
N GLY A 49 -2.88 -15.23 -5.70
CA GLY A 49 -2.07 -15.08 -6.92
C GLY A 49 -1.71 -13.65 -7.27
N THR A 50 -2.46 -12.67 -6.78
CA THR A 50 -2.17 -11.24 -6.96
C THR A 50 -1.39 -10.69 -5.76
N LEU A 51 -1.78 -11.08 -4.56
CA LEU A 51 -1.22 -10.53 -3.33
C LEU A 51 0.24 -10.95 -3.10
N TYR A 52 0.55 -12.25 -3.21
CA TYR A 52 1.87 -12.73 -2.83
C TYR A 52 2.99 -12.27 -3.75
N PRO A 53 2.79 -12.10 -5.07
CA PRO A 53 3.80 -11.42 -5.89
C PRO A 53 4.09 -10.00 -5.44
N ILE A 54 3.06 -9.26 -5.01
CA ILE A 54 3.24 -7.90 -4.46
C ILE A 54 4.06 -7.96 -3.18
N ILE A 55 3.72 -8.87 -2.26
CA ILE A 55 4.46 -9.02 -1.00
C ILE A 55 5.93 -9.37 -1.27
N ARG A 56 6.20 -10.30 -2.19
CA ARG A 56 7.57 -10.68 -2.53
C ARG A 56 8.36 -9.49 -3.07
N GLN A 57 7.73 -8.68 -3.94
CA GLN A 57 8.39 -7.51 -4.49
C GLN A 57 8.69 -6.48 -3.39
N MET A 58 7.74 -6.25 -2.50
CA MET A 58 7.94 -5.33 -1.39
C MET A 58 9.04 -5.78 -0.42
N LEU A 59 9.13 -7.09 -0.18
CA LEU A 59 10.22 -7.65 0.62
C LEU A 59 11.56 -7.42 -0.07
N SER A 60 11.62 -7.67 -1.37
CA SER A 60 12.83 -7.47 -2.17
C SER A 60 13.27 -6.00 -2.17
N ASP A 61 12.31 -5.08 -2.25
CA ASP A 61 12.59 -3.63 -2.26
C ASP A 61 12.86 -3.06 -0.87
N GLY A 62 12.66 -3.86 0.18
CA GLY A 62 12.87 -3.41 1.55
C GLY A 62 11.78 -2.52 2.10
N TRP A 63 10.57 -2.57 1.52
CA TRP A 63 9.44 -1.75 1.97
C TRP A 63 8.67 -2.40 3.12
N ILE A 64 8.70 -3.72 3.19
CA ILE A 64 8.17 -4.48 4.32
C ILE A 64 9.21 -5.48 4.78
N ALA A 65 9.06 -5.95 6.02
CA ALA A 65 9.90 -6.98 6.60
C ALA A 65 9.01 -8.11 7.11
N GLU A 66 9.49 -9.33 6.96
CA GLU A 66 8.85 -10.49 7.55
C GLU A 66 9.29 -10.60 9.02
N ILE A 67 8.32 -10.76 9.91
CA ILE A 67 8.59 -10.80 11.35
C ILE A 67 8.67 -12.23 11.82
N ASP A 68 7.66 -13.03 11.48
CA ASP A 68 7.62 -14.45 11.83
C ASP A 68 7.78 -15.26 10.56
N HIS A 69 8.83 -16.09 10.55
CA HIS A 69 9.04 -17.01 9.44
C HIS A 69 8.25 -18.30 9.69
N ASP A 70 7.29 -18.58 8.82
CA ASP A 70 6.49 -19.79 8.85
C ASP A 70 6.53 -20.42 7.47
N ASP A 71 6.46 -21.76 7.37
CA ASP A 71 6.46 -22.46 6.09
C ASP A 71 5.20 -22.17 5.28
N ASP A 72 4.09 -21.89 5.96
CA ASP A 72 2.85 -21.51 5.30
C ASP A 72 2.84 -19.99 5.07
N PRO A 73 2.89 -19.52 3.81
CA PRO A 73 2.87 -18.08 3.53
C PRO A 73 1.69 -17.34 4.14
N ARG A 74 0.55 -18.02 4.32
CA ARG A 74 -0.64 -17.39 4.90
C ARG A 74 -0.46 -17.04 6.38
N ARG A 75 0.49 -17.67 7.06
CA ARG A 75 0.81 -17.45 8.47
C ARG A 75 1.96 -16.48 8.68
N ARG A 76 2.68 -16.14 7.60
CA ARG A 76 3.78 -15.20 7.70
C ARG A 76 3.24 -13.82 8.03
N CYS A 77 3.96 -13.13 8.91
CA CYS A 77 3.57 -11.82 9.39
C CYS A 77 4.52 -10.76 8.85
N TYR A 78 3.98 -9.61 8.47
CA TYR A 78 4.74 -8.53 7.82
C TYR A 78 4.49 -7.22 8.52
N ARG A 79 5.48 -6.34 8.46
CA ARG A 79 5.36 -4.97 8.96
C ARG A 79 6.01 -4.00 7.97
N LEU A 80 5.55 -2.76 8.02
CA LEU A 80 6.13 -1.68 7.22
C LEU A 80 7.51 -1.32 7.77
N THR A 81 8.48 -1.17 6.87
CA THR A 81 9.81 -0.67 7.24
C THR A 81 9.83 0.86 7.17
N PRO A 82 10.86 1.53 7.77
CA PRO A 82 11.04 2.96 7.56
C PRO A 82 11.14 3.35 6.08
N ARG A 83 11.78 2.52 5.25
CA ARG A 83 11.86 2.75 3.81
C ARG A 83 10.49 2.66 3.17
N GLY A 84 9.70 1.64 3.51
CA GLY A 84 8.32 1.50 3.00
C GLY A 84 7.44 2.66 3.41
N ARG A 85 7.61 3.17 4.63
CA ARG A 85 6.87 4.34 5.10
C ARG A 85 7.20 5.57 4.24
N ARG A 86 8.48 5.77 3.90
CA ARG A 86 8.88 6.90 3.05
C ARG A 86 8.29 6.78 1.64
N VAL A 87 8.26 5.58 1.08
CA VAL A 87 7.62 5.35 -0.23
C VAL A 87 6.13 5.66 -0.15
N ALA A 88 5.45 5.16 0.87
CA ALA A 88 4.03 5.42 1.07
C ALA A 88 3.73 6.91 1.24
N GLN A 89 4.56 7.61 2.01
CA GLN A 89 4.42 9.06 2.21
C GLN A 89 4.61 9.83 0.90
N ALA A 90 5.58 9.42 0.08
CA ALA A 90 5.83 10.06 -1.22
C ALA A 90 4.64 9.86 -2.15
N GLU A 91 4.07 8.65 -2.21
CA GLU A 91 2.89 8.39 -3.02
C GLU A 91 1.66 9.15 -2.50
N ALA A 92 1.45 9.17 -1.18
CA ALA A 92 0.34 9.91 -0.60
C ALA A 92 0.43 11.41 -0.94
N SER A 93 1.63 11.97 -0.87
CA SER A 93 1.87 13.37 -1.23
C SER A 93 1.56 13.64 -2.70
N ARG A 94 1.98 12.73 -3.59
CA ARG A 94 1.68 12.84 -5.03
C ARG A 94 0.16 12.82 -5.27
N LEU A 95 -0.55 11.89 -4.62
CA LEU A 95 -2.00 11.79 -4.76
C LEU A 95 -2.72 13.02 -4.19
N ALA A 96 -2.24 13.56 -3.07
CA ALA A 96 -2.81 14.77 -2.48
C ALA A 96 -2.68 15.96 -3.42
N ASP A 97 -1.55 16.09 -4.11
CA ASP A 97 -1.35 17.13 -5.11
C ASP A 97 -2.36 17.01 -6.25
N MET A 98 -2.59 15.79 -6.73
CA MET A 98 -3.57 15.54 -7.79
C MET A 98 -4.98 15.86 -7.33
N VAL A 99 -5.33 15.54 -6.08
CA VAL A 99 -6.64 15.88 -5.52
C VAL A 99 -6.83 17.40 -5.45
N ARG A 100 -5.79 18.13 -5.04
CA ARG A 100 -5.86 19.61 -5.04
C ARG A 100 -6.12 20.16 -6.44
N MET A 101 -5.46 19.60 -7.45
CA MET A 101 -5.67 20.02 -8.83
C MET A 101 -7.10 19.71 -9.29
N ALA A 102 -7.62 18.52 -8.96
CA ALA A 102 -8.99 18.13 -9.30
C ALA A 102 -10.01 19.07 -8.62
N ARG A 103 -9.72 19.45 -7.38
CA ARG A 103 -10.60 20.38 -6.64
C ARG A 103 -10.61 21.76 -7.29
N SER A 104 -9.47 22.25 -7.75
CA SER A 104 -9.42 23.54 -8.44
C SER A 104 -10.15 23.53 -9.78
N CYS A 105 -10.35 22.35 -10.37
CA CYS A 105 -11.13 22.18 -11.59
C CYS A 105 -12.62 21.92 -11.30
N ASN A 106 -13.04 21.97 -10.03
CA ASN A 106 -14.39 21.66 -9.59
C ASN A 106 -14.83 20.23 -9.89
N PHE A 107 -13.88 19.28 -9.90
CA PHE A 107 -14.20 17.86 -10.11
C PHE A 107 -14.69 17.16 -8.84
N LEU A 108 -14.47 17.78 -7.67
CA LEU A 108 -14.90 17.24 -6.38
C LEU A 108 -15.93 18.17 -5.74
N PRO A 109 -16.95 17.61 -5.06
CA PRO A 109 -17.90 18.42 -4.31
C PRO A 109 -17.19 19.17 -3.17
N ALA A 110 -17.75 20.32 -2.77
CA ALA A 110 -17.27 21.07 -1.61
C ALA A 110 -17.32 20.17 -0.37
N GLY A 111 -16.23 20.16 0.40
CA GLY A 111 -16.13 19.35 1.62
C GLY A 111 -15.68 17.91 1.38
N ALA A 112 -15.49 17.47 0.14
CA ALA A 112 -14.92 16.16 -0.14
C ALA A 112 -13.41 16.22 0.10
N ILE A 113 -12.89 15.29 0.90
CA ILE A 113 -11.46 15.08 1.25
C ILE A 113 -10.62 16.35 1.29
#